data_db4c048a83ea268067d282087a4b313c
#
_entry.id   db4c048a83ea268067d282087a4b313c
#
_cell.length_a   1.000
_cell.length_b   1.000
_cell.length_c   1.000
_cell.angle_alpha   90.00
_cell.angle_beta   90.00
_cell.angle_gamma   90.00
#
_symmetry.space_group_name_H-M   'P 1'
#
loop_
_entity.id
_entity.type
_entity.pdbx_description
1 polymer ?
#
loop_
_entity_poly.entity_id
_entity_poly.type
_entity_poly.pdbx_seq_one_letter_code
_entity_poly.pdbx_strand_id
1 'polypeptide(L)'
;YDPLDKWLWNTPIPLPPTTPTAPAWQDTQHLLELGNLADPQLIPFWRETAVATLPHNSYHYEHLTIAAAALTLIAIRRQSEIAIHTLRHLTNNSRPDIRELAIHYLGRAYTEAGRPFPHTLLNDITLIAQHDTAFEPRYQARRILQIAGEPLPLDNPNGVYDFKVTPMHSRRTYRTIAIRSEQTLRDLQRFIQHAFEWDNDHLYSFYLNGRKYDGRYRFSSSYEENRPPWAYEAIIGQIGFPLGHHLLYHFDYTADHLFEIEVTAIRPQIRAGNYPRIIADHGKPPAQYA
;
A
#
# COMPACT_ATOMS: atom_id res chain seq x y z
N TYR A 1 3.21 -10.50 -6.65
CA TYR A 1 2.58 -10.97 -7.90
C TYR A 1 1.14 -10.46 -7.95
N ASP A 2 0.79 -9.67 -8.97
CA ASP A 2 -0.58 -9.18 -9.21
C ASP A 2 -1.17 -9.94 -10.42
N PRO A 3 -2.25 -10.73 -10.22
CA PRO A 3 -2.87 -11.49 -11.30
C PRO A 3 -3.38 -10.59 -12.45
N LEU A 4 -3.84 -9.38 -12.13
CA LEU A 4 -4.37 -8.45 -13.13
C LEU A 4 -3.29 -8.01 -14.13
N ASP A 5 -2.06 -7.75 -13.67
CA ASP A 5 -0.95 -7.39 -14.56
C ASP A 5 -0.70 -8.47 -15.62
N LYS A 6 -0.71 -9.74 -15.20
CA LYS A 6 -0.55 -10.86 -16.13
C LYS A 6 -1.73 -10.96 -17.11
N TRP A 7 -2.95 -10.75 -16.64
CA TRP A 7 -4.14 -10.90 -17.48
C TRP A 7 -4.34 -9.76 -18.46
N LEU A 8 -3.92 -8.54 -18.14
CA LEU A 8 -4.02 -7.40 -19.06
C LEU A 8 -3.16 -7.58 -20.31
N TRP A 9 -2.02 -8.28 -20.19
CA TRP A 9 -1.08 -8.52 -21.29
C TRP A 9 -1.35 -9.84 -22.06
N ASN A 10 -2.13 -10.77 -21.50
CA ASN A 10 -2.40 -12.07 -22.12
C ASN A 10 -3.81 -12.13 -22.73
N THR A 11 -3.89 -12.61 -23.97
CA THR A 11 -5.18 -12.96 -24.58
C THR A 11 -5.75 -14.20 -23.89
N PRO A 12 -7.02 -14.20 -23.43
CA PRO A 12 -7.62 -15.36 -22.79
C PRO A 12 -7.64 -16.55 -23.75
N ILE A 13 -7.19 -17.71 -23.32
CA ILE A 13 -7.46 -18.97 -24.01
C ILE A 13 -8.91 -19.33 -23.62
N PRO A 14 -9.82 -19.51 -24.58
CA PRO A 14 -11.18 -19.95 -24.28
C PRO A 14 -11.15 -21.32 -23.62
N LEU A 15 -11.48 -21.40 -22.35
CA LEU A 15 -11.76 -22.67 -21.68
C LEU A 15 -13.27 -22.94 -21.81
N PRO A 16 -13.70 -24.20 -21.90
CA PRO A 16 -15.13 -24.52 -21.87
C PRO A 16 -15.73 -24.04 -20.57
N PRO A 17 -16.93 -23.44 -20.59
CA PRO A 17 -17.58 -22.91 -19.41
C PRO A 17 -17.99 -24.05 -18.47
N THR A 18 -17.20 -24.33 -17.48
CA THR A 18 -17.60 -25.17 -16.34
C THR A 18 -17.90 -24.23 -15.18
N THR A 19 -19.15 -24.15 -14.78
CA THR A 19 -19.54 -23.43 -13.56
C THR A 19 -18.84 -24.09 -12.37
N PRO A 20 -18.00 -23.37 -11.61
CA PRO A 20 -17.29 -23.97 -10.49
C PRO A 20 -18.28 -24.45 -9.43
N THR A 21 -18.18 -25.71 -9.04
CA THR A 21 -18.84 -26.23 -7.84
C THR A 21 -18.01 -25.88 -6.61
N ALA A 22 -18.64 -25.70 -5.47
CA ALA A 22 -18.06 -25.17 -4.22
C ALA A 22 -16.65 -25.67 -3.77
N PRO A 23 -16.14 -26.86 -4.12
CA PRO A 23 -14.78 -27.27 -3.83
C PRO A 23 -13.69 -26.65 -4.72
N ALA A 24 -14.04 -26.10 -5.89
CA ALA A 24 -13.07 -25.60 -6.88
C ALA A 24 -12.32 -24.31 -6.42
N TRP A 25 -12.86 -23.57 -5.48
CA TRP A 25 -12.22 -22.35 -4.95
C TRP A 25 -11.05 -22.60 -3.99
N GLN A 26 -10.70 -23.86 -3.72
CA GLN A 26 -9.48 -24.22 -2.98
C GLN A 26 -8.23 -24.31 -3.87
N ASP A 27 -8.41 -24.35 -5.20
CA ASP A 27 -7.29 -24.42 -6.14
C ASP A 27 -6.98 -23.03 -6.73
N THR A 28 -5.92 -22.42 -6.26
CA THR A 28 -5.42 -21.12 -6.74
C THR A 28 -5.20 -21.09 -8.25
N GLN A 29 -4.66 -22.16 -8.83
CA GLN A 29 -4.40 -22.21 -10.28
C GLN A 29 -5.73 -22.18 -11.06
N HIS A 30 -6.72 -22.91 -10.61
CA HIS A 30 -8.05 -22.90 -11.22
C HIS A 30 -8.73 -21.52 -11.10
N LEU A 31 -8.61 -20.85 -9.95
CA LEU A 31 -9.11 -19.47 -9.79
C LEU A 31 -8.41 -18.48 -10.74
N LEU A 32 -7.09 -18.63 -10.95
CA LEU A 32 -6.36 -17.78 -11.91
C LEU A 32 -6.85 -18.00 -13.36
N GLU A 33 -7.14 -19.23 -13.74
CA GLU A 33 -7.67 -19.56 -15.08
C GLU A 33 -9.09 -19.00 -15.27
N LEU A 34 -9.98 -19.18 -14.28
CA LEU A 34 -11.34 -18.63 -14.32
C LEU A 34 -11.33 -17.09 -14.36
N GLY A 35 -10.48 -16.44 -13.56
CA GLY A 35 -10.38 -14.98 -13.51
C GLY A 35 -9.99 -14.38 -14.87
N ASN A 36 -9.09 -15.03 -15.60
CA ASN A 36 -8.64 -14.56 -16.92
C ASN A 36 -9.75 -14.61 -18.00
N LEU A 37 -10.83 -15.38 -17.81
CA LEU A 37 -11.97 -15.44 -18.75
C LEU A 37 -12.73 -14.10 -18.80
N ALA A 38 -12.69 -13.32 -17.73
CA ALA A 38 -13.48 -12.09 -17.58
C ALA A 38 -14.96 -12.30 -17.88
N ASP A 39 -15.55 -13.40 -17.36
CA ASP A 39 -16.94 -13.75 -17.60
C ASP A 39 -17.85 -13.01 -16.60
N PRO A 40 -18.79 -12.15 -17.08
CA PRO A 40 -19.72 -11.44 -16.20
C PRO A 40 -20.65 -12.34 -15.39
N GLN A 41 -20.91 -13.57 -15.85
CA GLN A 41 -21.74 -14.53 -15.14
C GLN A 41 -21.08 -15.01 -13.83
N LEU A 42 -19.76 -14.86 -13.71
CA LEU A 42 -18.99 -15.22 -12.52
C LEU A 42 -18.93 -14.09 -11.46
N ILE A 43 -19.53 -12.91 -11.67
CA ILE A 43 -19.54 -11.83 -10.68
C ILE A 43 -20.06 -12.27 -9.30
N PRO A 44 -21.17 -13.02 -9.17
CA PRO A 44 -21.63 -13.52 -7.87
C PRO A 44 -20.60 -14.44 -7.21
N PHE A 45 -19.99 -15.35 -7.96
CA PHE A 45 -18.93 -16.23 -7.49
C PHE A 45 -17.71 -15.44 -6.96
N TRP A 46 -17.24 -14.43 -7.72
CA TRP A 46 -16.11 -13.60 -7.29
C TRP A 46 -16.42 -12.76 -6.05
N ARG A 47 -17.64 -12.24 -5.94
CA ARG A 47 -18.08 -11.55 -4.72
C ARG A 47 -18.06 -12.46 -3.51
N GLU A 48 -18.55 -13.68 -3.62
CA GLU A 48 -18.54 -14.67 -2.54
C GLU A 48 -17.11 -15.09 -2.17
N THR A 49 -16.24 -15.32 -3.17
CA THR A 49 -14.83 -15.63 -2.95
C THR A 49 -14.11 -14.49 -2.22
N ALA A 50 -14.40 -13.24 -2.55
CA ALA A 50 -13.80 -12.06 -1.92
C ALA A 50 -14.18 -11.92 -0.43
N VAL A 51 -15.35 -12.35 -0.01
CA VAL A 51 -15.82 -12.26 1.39
C VAL A 51 -15.68 -13.55 2.17
N ALA A 52 -15.34 -14.66 1.50
CA ALA A 52 -15.21 -15.96 2.14
C ALA A 52 -14.23 -15.93 3.31
N THR A 53 -14.63 -16.54 4.42
CA THR A 53 -13.75 -16.73 5.58
C THR A 53 -13.10 -18.08 5.45
N LEU A 54 -11.86 -18.14 4.95
CA LEU A 54 -11.11 -19.38 4.95
C LEU A 54 -10.51 -19.62 6.33
N PRO A 55 -10.52 -20.85 6.85
CA PRO A 55 -9.80 -21.18 8.08
C PRO A 55 -8.32 -20.83 7.87
N HIS A 56 -7.69 -20.22 8.87
CA HIS A 56 -6.33 -19.65 8.94
C HIS A 56 -5.32 -20.28 7.96
N ASN A 57 -5.45 -19.96 6.69
CA ASN A 57 -4.62 -20.49 5.63
C ASN A 57 -3.94 -19.30 4.91
N SER A 58 -2.66 -19.45 4.61
CA SER A 58 -1.84 -18.46 3.89
C SER A 58 -2.45 -18.05 2.52
N TYR A 59 -3.32 -18.86 1.96
CA TYR A 59 -3.99 -18.64 0.67
C TYR A 59 -5.20 -17.69 0.71
N HIS A 60 -5.67 -17.31 1.91
CA HIS A 60 -6.86 -16.45 2.00
C HIS A 60 -6.68 -15.10 1.29
N TYR A 61 -5.55 -14.43 1.55
CA TYR A 61 -5.23 -13.15 0.93
C TYR A 61 -5.02 -13.29 -0.60
N GLU A 62 -4.46 -14.42 -1.04
CA GLU A 62 -4.27 -14.73 -2.46
C GLU A 62 -5.62 -14.90 -3.18
N HIS A 63 -6.55 -15.65 -2.62
CA HIS A 63 -7.89 -15.83 -3.20
C HIS A 63 -8.68 -14.52 -3.24
N LEU A 64 -8.61 -13.71 -2.20
CA LEU A 64 -9.21 -12.38 -2.17
C LEU A 64 -8.61 -11.48 -3.26
N THR A 65 -7.28 -11.52 -3.43
CA THR A 65 -6.57 -10.78 -4.48
C THR A 65 -7.04 -11.22 -5.87
N ILE A 66 -7.14 -12.52 -6.12
CA ILE A 66 -7.62 -13.07 -7.41
C ILE A 66 -9.06 -12.64 -7.67
N ALA A 67 -9.93 -12.73 -6.67
CA ALA A 67 -11.34 -12.34 -6.81
C ALA A 67 -11.51 -10.86 -7.16
N ALA A 68 -10.79 -9.98 -6.45
CA ALA A 68 -10.84 -8.55 -6.73
C ALA A 68 -10.23 -8.20 -8.10
N ALA A 69 -9.14 -8.87 -8.49
CA ALA A 69 -8.54 -8.74 -9.82
C ALA A 69 -9.48 -9.23 -10.94
N ALA A 70 -10.19 -10.34 -10.73
CA ALA A 70 -11.16 -10.87 -11.69
C ALA A 70 -12.34 -9.91 -11.90
N LEU A 71 -12.92 -9.36 -10.83
CA LEU A 71 -13.95 -8.33 -10.92
C LEU A 71 -13.45 -7.10 -11.69
N THR A 72 -12.22 -6.70 -11.46
CA THR A 72 -11.58 -5.58 -12.18
C THR A 72 -11.42 -5.89 -13.66
N LEU A 73 -10.95 -7.09 -14.02
CA LEU A 73 -10.80 -7.50 -15.41
C LEU A 73 -12.15 -7.55 -16.14
N ILE A 74 -13.21 -8.01 -15.46
CA ILE A 74 -14.58 -7.98 -15.98
C ILE A 74 -15.02 -6.53 -16.21
N ALA A 75 -14.75 -5.64 -15.25
CA ALA A 75 -15.07 -4.22 -15.38
C ALA A 75 -14.38 -3.58 -16.59
N ILE A 76 -13.11 -3.91 -16.84
CA ILE A 76 -12.31 -3.36 -17.95
C ILE A 76 -12.76 -3.98 -19.29
N ARG A 77 -12.67 -5.30 -19.44
CA ARG A 77 -12.88 -6.00 -20.72
C ARG A 77 -14.32 -6.03 -21.17
N ARG A 78 -15.27 -6.07 -20.24
CA ARG A 78 -16.71 -6.14 -20.51
C ARG A 78 -17.44 -4.84 -20.25
N GLN A 79 -16.73 -3.79 -19.82
CA GLN A 79 -17.31 -2.50 -19.43
C GLN A 79 -18.46 -2.67 -18.42
N SER A 80 -18.30 -3.62 -17.50
CA SER A 80 -19.36 -4.04 -16.59
C SER A 80 -19.51 -3.11 -15.41
N GLU A 81 -20.57 -2.31 -15.39
CA GLU A 81 -20.91 -1.46 -14.23
C GLU A 81 -21.29 -2.31 -13.00
N ILE A 82 -21.78 -3.54 -13.20
CA ILE A 82 -22.08 -4.45 -12.09
C ILE A 82 -20.80 -4.86 -11.37
N ALA A 83 -19.71 -5.14 -12.10
CA ALA A 83 -18.42 -5.45 -11.50
C ALA A 83 -17.83 -4.24 -10.73
N ILE A 84 -17.94 -3.03 -11.30
CA ILE A 84 -17.55 -1.78 -10.63
C ILE A 84 -18.36 -1.59 -9.34
N HIS A 85 -19.69 -1.74 -9.42
CA HIS A 85 -20.57 -1.61 -8.26
C HIS A 85 -20.24 -2.65 -7.17
N THR A 86 -19.91 -3.88 -7.57
CA THR A 86 -19.50 -4.94 -6.65
C THR A 86 -18.20 -4.57 -5.93
N LEU A 87 -17.16 -4.10 -6.64
CA LEU A 87 -15.92 -3.60 -6.03
C LEU A 87 -16.22 -2.43 -5.07
N ARG A 88 -17.03 -1.45 -5.50
CA ARG A 88 -17.42 -0.30 -4.66
C ARG A 88 -18.16 -0.76 -3.40
N HIS A 89 -19.02 -1.75 -3.47
CA HIS A 89 -19.69 -2.31 -2.29
C HIS A 89 -18.70 -2.96 -1.31
N LEU A 90 -17.68 -3.66 -1.82
CA LEU A 90 -16.63 -4.28 -0.99
C LEU A 90 -15.76 -3.27 -0.24
N THR A 91 -15.66 -2.00 -0.69
CA THR A 91 -14.93 -0.95 0.04
C THR A 91 -15.53 -0.61 1.40
N ASN A 92 -16.77 -1.02 1.67
CA ASN A 92 -17.47 -0.83 2.96
C ASN A 92 -17.50 -2.11 3.82
N ASN A 93 -16.73 -3.13 3.48
CA ASN A 93 -16.69 -4.37 4.25
C ASN A 93 -16.10 -4.15 5.65
N SER A 94 -16.53 -4.92 6.64
CA SER A 94 -16.02 -4.84 8.01
C SER A 94 -14.53 -5.21 8.11
N ARG A 95 -14.04 -6.09 7.25
CA ARG A 95 -12.66 -6.56 7.20
C ARG A 95 -11.77 -5.57 6.44
N PRO A 96 -10.66 -5.08 7.04
CA PRO A 96 -9.78 -4.10 6.41
C PRO A 96 -9.02 -4.65 5.18
N ASP A 97 -8.65 -5.93 5.16
CA ASP A 97 -8.00 -6.58 4.01
C ASP A 97 -8.90 -6.60 2.77
N ILE A 98 -10.21 -6.82 2.95
CA ILE A 98 -11.19 -6.75 1.86
C ILE A 98 -11.33 -5.30 1.38
N ARG A 99 -11.44 -4.32 2.29
CA ARG A 99 -11.54 -2.91 1.90
C ARG A 99 -10.29 -2.45 1.15
N GLU A 100 -9.10 -2.80 1.65
CA GLU A 100 -7.82 -2.49 1.01
C GLU A 100 -7.79 -2.93 -0.46
N LEU A 101 -8.02 -4.22 -0.70
CA LEU A 101 -7.96 -4.79 -2.05
C LEU A 101 -9.08 -4.27 -2.93
N ALA A 102 -10.29 -4.11 -2.39
CA ALA A 102 -11.41 -3.54 -3.14
C ALA A 102 -11.11 -2.11 -3.61
N ILE A 103 -10.55 -1.27 -2.75
CA ILE A 103 -10.16 0.11 -3.10
C ILE A 103 -9.04 0.09 -4.15
N HIS A 104 -7.98 -0.70 -3.92
CA HIS A 104 -6.88 -0.82 -4.87
C HIS A 104 -7.36 -1.22 -6.26
N TYR A 105 -8.13 -2.29 -6.36
CA TYR A 105 -8.62 -2.82 -7.62
C TYR A 105 -9.72 -1.97 -8.25
N LEU A 106 -10.53 -1.27 -7.47
CA LEU A 106 -11.48 -0.29 -7.97
C LEU A 106 -10.74 0.88 -8.63
N GLY A 107 -9.66 1.38 -8.02
CA GLY A 107 -8.78 2.37 -8.63
C GLY A 107 -8.24 1.90 -9.99
N ARG A 108 -7.74 0.67 -10.05
CA ARG A 108 -7.24 0.06 -11.28
C ARG A 108 -8.32 -0.11 -12.35
N ALA A 109 -9.57 -0.41 -11.97
CA ALA A 109 -10.67 -0.53 -12.92
C ALA A 109 -10.90 0.77 -13.71
N TYR A 110 -10.68 1.92 -13.10
CA TYR A 110 -10.77 3.21 -13.77
C TYR A 110 -9.50 3.57 -14.54
N THR A 111 -8.33 3.44 -13.93
CA THR A 111 -7.05 3.84 -14.55
C THR A 111 -6.70 2.99 -15.77
N GLU A 112 -6.83 1.67 -15.69
CA GLU A 112 -6.52 0.76 -16.80
C GLU A 112 -7.54 0.85 -17.95
N ALA A 113 -8.78 1.26 -17.64
CA ALA A 113 -9.80 1.54 -18.65
C ALA A 113 -9.70 2.97 -19.24
N GLY A 114 -8.78 3.81 -18.76
CA GLY A 114 -8.68 5.21 -19.15
C GLY A 114 -9.93 6.03 -18.83
N ARG A 115 -10.69 5.66 -17.80
CA ARG A 115 -11.96 6.29 -17.41
C ARG A 115 -11.72 7.33 -16.30
N PRO A 116 -12.39 8.50 -16.35
CA PRO A 116 -12.35 9.43 -15.23
C PRO A 116 -13.10 8.88 -14.02
N PHE A 117 -12.63 9.24 -12.83
CA PHE A 117 -13.30 8.89 -11.58
C PHE A 117 -14.58 9.73 -11.40
N PRO A 118 -15.75 9.10 -11.19
CA PRO A 118 -16.97 9.85 -10.90
C PRO A 118 -16.90 10.60 -9.57
N HIS A 119 -17.46 11.82 -9.49
CA HIS A 119 -17.49 12.59 -8.25
C HIS A 119 -18.11 11.85 -7.06
N THR A 120 -19.16 11.04 -7.29
CA THR A 120 -19.78 10.22 -6.24
C THR A 120 -18.84 9.16 -5.68
N LEU A 121 -17.95 8.61 -6.49
CA LEU A 121 -16.92 7.69 -6.04
C LEU A 121 -15.83 8.44 -5.27
N LEU A 122 -15.36 9.58 -5.79
CA LEU A 122 -14.33 10.38 -5.13
C LEU A 122 -14.78 10.87 -3.74
N ASN A 123 -16.07 11.18 -3.56
CA ASN A 123 -16.63 11.51 -2.24
C ASN A 123 -16.50 10.33 -1.26
N ASP A 124 -16.88 9.10 -1.67
CA ASP A 124 -16.74 7.91 -0.82
C ASP A 124 -15.28 7.64 -0.49
N ILE A 125 -14.40 7.74 -1.49
CA ILE A 125 -12.94 7.55 -1.33
C ILE A 125 -12.36 8.60 -0.40
N THR A 126 -12.82 9.85 -0.45
CA THR A 126 -12.39 10.92 0.46
C THR A 126 -12.76 10.58 1.91
N LEU A 127 -13.96 10.09 2.16
CA LEU A 127 -14.38 9.67 3.50
C LEU A 127 -13.50 8.52 4.04
N ILE A 128 -13.18 7.53 3.22
CA ILE A 128 -12.28 6.44 3.60
C ILE A 128 -10.87 6.99 3.86
N ALA A 129 -10.35 7.87 2.99
CA ALA A 129 -9.03 8.48 3.11
C ALA A 129 -8.84 9.30 4.40
N GLN A 130 -9.93 9.82 4.96
CA GLN A 130 -9.95 10.62 6.19
C GLN A 130 -10.22 9.78 7.45
N HIS A 131 -11.11 8.80 7.36
CA HIS A 131 -11.76 8.21 8.54
C HIS A 131 -11.56 6.70 8.70
N ASP A 132 -11.05 5.97 7.71
CA ASP A 132 -10.80 4.53 7.90
C ASP A 132 -9.79 4.32 9.04
N THR A 133 -10.11 3.44 9.97
CA THR A 133 -9.27 3.16 11.14
C THR A 133 -8.05 2.31 10.80
N ALA A 134 -8.11 1.51 9.72
CA ALA A 134 -7.00 0.71 9.24
C ALA A 134 -6.12 1.53 8.28
N PHE A 135 -4.80 1.32 8.37
CA PHE A 135 -3.83 2.04 7.55
C PHE A 135 -3.98 1.73 6.06
N GLU A 136 -4.05 0.45 5.70
CA GLU A 136 -4.01 0.00 4.31
C GLU A 136 -5.18 0.53 3.46
N PRO A 137 -6.46 0.41 3.88
CA PRO A 137 -7.58 1.00 3.15
C PRO A 137 -7.47 2.51 3.05
N ARG A 138 -7.10 3.20 4.15
CA ARG A 138 -6.91 4.65 4.17
C ARG A 138 -5.84 5.11 3.20
N TYR A 139 -4.70 4.42 3.16
CA TYR A 139 -3.62 4.69 2.24
C TYR A 139 -4.03 4.45 0.78
N GLN A 140 -4.68 3.33 0.47
CA GLN A 140 -5.15 3.05 -0.90
C GLN A 140 -6.17 4.10 -1.38
N ALA A 141 -7.05 4.57 -0.49
CA ALA A 141 -7.96 5.68 -0.80
C ALA A 141 -7.20 6.98 -1.14
N ARG A 142 -6.17 7.32 -0.37
CA ARG A 142 -5.29 8.49 -0.67
C ARG A 142 -4.56 8.32 -2.00
N ARG A 143 -4.17 7.11 -2.37
CA ARG A 143 -3.58 6.83 -3.69
C ARG A 143 -4.56 7.10 -4.84
N ILE A 144 -5.83 6.73 -4.69
CA ILE A 144 -6.86 7.06 -5.70
C ILE A 144 -7.03 8.58 -5.81
N LEU A 145 -7.15 9.31 -4.70
CA LEU A 145 -7.26 10.76 -4.72
C LEU A 145 -6.07 11.41 -5.44
N GLN A 146 -4.85 10.94 -5.15
CA GLN A 146 -3.63 11.43 -5.80
C GLN A 146 -3.67 11.20 -7.32
N ILE A 147 -4.06 10.00 -7.76
CA ILE A 147 -4.17 9.65 -9.19
C ILE A 147 -5.28 10.49 -9.87
N ALA A 148 -6.38 10.76 -9.17
CA ALA A 148 -7.47 11.58 -9.66
C ALA A 148 -7.15 13.09 -9.69
N GLY A 149 -6.01 13.51 -9.12
CA GLY A 149 -5.65 14.93 -9.01
C GLY A 149 -6.41 15.68 -7.89
N GLU A 150 -7.03 14.94 -6.97
CA GLU A 150 -7.76 15.53 -5.84
C GLU A 150 -6.83 15.88 -4.68
N PRO A 151 -7.18 16.90 -3.86
CA PRO A 151 -6.41 17.26 -2.68
C PRO A 151 -6.30 16.10 -1.69
N LEU A 152 -5.08 15.80 -1.22
CA LEU A 152 -4.86 14.79 -0.20
C LEU A 152 -5.16 15.36 1.19
N PRO A 153 -5.82 14.58 2.08
CA PRO A 153 -5.89 14.94 3.49
C PRO A 153 -4.49 15.11 4.09
N LEU A 154 -4.28 16.17 4.83
CA LEU A 154 -3.06 16.41 5.61
C LEU A 154 -3.38 16.19 7.09
N ASP A 155 -2.95 15.04 7.63
CA ASP A 155 -3.13 14.75 9.04
C ASP A 155 -2.18 15.59 9.88
N ASN A 156 -2.70 16.21 10.95
CA ASN A 156 -1.93 17.03 11.87
C ASN A 156 -1.09 18.12 11.16
N PRO A 157 -1.67 19.07 10.46
CA PRO A 157 -0.96 20.02 9.60
C PRO A 157 0.12 20.87 10.30
N ASN A 158 0.04 21.02 11.63
CA ASN A 158 1.06 21.67 12.48
C ASN A 158 1.70 20.65 13.44
N GLY A 159 1.68 19.38 13.07
CA GLY A 159 2.08 18.29 13.95
C GLY A 159 3.49 17.79 13.71
N VAL A 160 3.87 16.90 14.61
CA VAL A 160 5.16 16.20 14.60
C VAL A 160 4.93 14.71 14.79
N TYR A 161 5.59 13.92 13.97
CA TYR A 161 5.64 12.47 14.08
C TYR A 161 6.99 12.07 14.69
N ASP A 162 6.95 11.14 15.66
CA ASP A 162 8.16 10.54 16.22
C ASP A 162 8.32 9.14 15.64
N PHE A 163 9.41 8.94 14.91
CA PHE A 163 9.78 7.66 14.32
C PHE A 163 10.94 7.03 15.09
N LYS A 164 10.70 5.87 15.70
CA LYS A 164 11.76 5.06 16.27
C LYS A 164 12.34 4.18 15.17
N VAL A 165 13.58 4.42 14.83
CA VAL A 165 14.32 3.75 13.75
C VAL A 165 15.29 2.75 14.36
N THR A 166 15.19 1.47 13.99
CA THR A 166 15.96 0.37 14.55
C THR A 166 16.59 -0.46 13.42
N PRO A 167 17.93 -0.55 13.30
CA PRO A 167 18.56 -1.46 12.34
C PRO A 167 18.20 -2.92 12.66
N MET A 168 17.75 -3.70 11.67
CA MET A 168 17.30 -5.07 11.93
C MET A 168 18.40 -6.01 12.42
N HIS A 169 19.66 -5.75 12.03
CA HIS A 169 20.83 -6.52 12.48
C HIS A 169 21.36 -6.08 13.85
N SER A 170 20.88 -4.94 14.39
CA SER A 170 21.32 -4.40 15.69
C SER A 170 20.13 -3.89 16.51
N ARG A 171 19.23 -4.78 16.89
CA ARG A 171 17.95 -4.45 17.56
C ARG A 171 18.09 -3.73 18.91
N ARG A 172 19.29 -3.67 19.50
CA ARG A 172 19.57 -2.91 20.72
C ARG A 172 19.94 -1.45 20.43
N THR A 173 20.18 -1.10 19.16
CA THR A 173 20.52 0.27 18.75
C THR A 173 19.30 0.90 18.11
N TYR A 174 18.91 2.09 18.54
CA TYR A 174 17.84 2.85 17.89
C TYR A 174 18.06 4.35 17.96
N ARG A 175 17.36 5.07 17.08
CA ARG A 175 17.21 6.53 17.12
C ARG A 175 15.73 6.85 17.03
N THR A 176 15.23 7.74 17.89
CA THR A 176 13.89 8.30 17.74
C THR A 176 13.99 9.68 17.13
N ILE A 177 13.44 9.83 15.94
CA ILE A 177 13.53 11.03 15.11
C ILE A 177 12.16 11.72 15.13
N ALA A 178 12.15 12.99 15.59
CA ALA A 178 10.98 13.84 15.48
C ALA A 178 11.04 14.61 14.16
N ILE A 179 9.97 14.54 13.36
CA ILE A 179 9.88 15.17 12.04
C ILE A 179 8.49 15.81 11.87
N ARG A 180 8.39 16.93 11.16
CA ARG A 180 7.11 17.63 10.94
C ARG A 180 6.23 16.88 9.94
N SER A 181 4.92 17.05 10.07
CA SER A 181 3.93 16.47 9.15
C SER A 181 4.10 16.92 7.70
N GLU A 182 4.54 18.16 7.47
CA GLU A 182 4.78 18.70 6.13
C GLU A 182 6.11 18.27 5.48
N GLN A 183 7.01 17.62 6.24
CA GLN A 183 8.25 17.07 5.70
C GLN A 183 8.03 15.75 4.98
N THR A 184 9.00 15.33 4.19
CA THR A 184 8.88 14.18 3.29
C THR A 184 9.59 12.93 3.83
N LEU A 185 9.32 11.77 3.22
CA LEU A 185 10.09 10.54 3.48
C LEU A 185 11.57 10.70 3.08
N ARG A 186 11.90 11.56 2.10
CA ARG A 186 13.30 11.90 1.78
C ARG A 186 13.97 12.66 2.92
N ASP A 187 13.25 13.57 3.58
CA ASP A 187 13.81 14.29 4.73
C ASP A 187 14.06 13.33 5.90
N LEU A 188 13.13 12.38 6.13
CA LEU A 188 13.33 11.31 7.11
C LEU A 188 14.54 10.45 6.75
N GLN A 189 14.67 10.03 5.50
CA GLN A 189 15.79 9.22 5.01
C GLN A 189 17.14 9.91 5.25
N ARG A 190 17.27 11.17 4.81
CA ARG A 190 18.51 11.93 5.00
C ARG A 190 18.89 12.05 6.47
N PHE A 191 17.88 12.23 7.31
CA PHE A 191 18.12 12.34 8.74
C PHE A 191 18.44 11.00 9.40
N ILE A 192 17.92 9.89 8.90
CA ILE A 192 18.32 8.54 9.32
C ILE A 192 19.80 8.34 9.05
N GLN A 193 20.30 8.63 7.84
CA GLN A 193 21.72 8.51 7.51
C GLN A 193 22.59 9.35 8.48
N HIS A 194 22.21 10.61 8.67
CA HIS A 194 22.90 11.49 9.64
C HIS A 194 22.89 10.92 11.07
N ALA A 195 21.74 10.40 11.54
CA ALA A 195 21.58 9.88 12.90
C ALA A 195 22.36 8.59 13.18
N PHE A 196 22.66 7.82 12.14
CA PHE A 196 23.47 6.60 12.22
C PHE A 196 24.90 6.80 11.73
N GLU A 197 25.28 8.03 11.36
CA GLU A 197 26.63 8.37 10.88
C GLU A 197 27.01 7.57 9.62
N TRP A 198 26.03 7.34 8.73
CA TRP A 198 26.20 6.60 7.49
C TRP A 198 26.25 7.54 6.27
N ASP A 199 26.99 7.14 5.23
CA ASP A 199 26.99 7.82 3.95
C ASP A 199 25.65 7.66 3.22
N ASN A 200 25.28 8.66 2.42
CA ASN A 200 24.01 8.72 1.72
C ASN A 200 24.22 8.56 0.20
N ASP A 201 24.93 7.54 -0.22
CA ASP A 201 25.42 7.35 -1.57
C ASP A 201 24.76 6.19 -2.34
N HIS A 202 23.75 5.54 -1.74
CA HIS A 202 23.06 4.39 -2.33
C HIS A 202 21.55 4.60 -2.52
N LEU A 203 20.96 3.71 -3.33
CA LEU A 203 19.53 3.63 -3.55
C LEU A 203 18.81 3.17 -2.29
N TYR A 204 17.55 3.59 -2.15
CA TYR A 204 16.72 3.20 -1.02
C TYR A 204 15.25 3.11 -1.37
N SER A 205 14.50 2.38 -0.52
CA SER A 205 13.04 2.34 -0.54
C SER A 205 12.47 2.33 0.87
N PHE A 206 11.30 2.95 1.01
CA PHE A 206 10.39 2.74 2.13
C PHE A 206 9.26 1.82 1.69
N TYR A 207 8.92 0.84 2.52
CA TYR A 207 7.75 -0.03 2.36
C TYR A 207 6.79 0.27 3.51
N LEU A 208 5.74 1.03 3.21
CA LEU A 208 4.88 1.63 4.24
C LEU A 208 4.06 0.62 5.04
N ASN A 209 3.85 -0.59 4.52
CA ASN A 209 3.17 -1.69 5.22
C ASN A 209 4.15 -2.67 5.91
N GLY A 210 5.43 -2.32 6.01
CA GLY A 210 6.47 -3.14 6.60
C GLY A 210 6.86 -4.40 5.80
N ARG A 211 6.34 -4.58 4.58
CA ARG A 211 6.60 -5.78 3.75
C ARG A 211 7.53 -5.43 2.59
N LYS A 212 8.77 -5.93 2.66
CA LYS A 212 9.76 -5.79 1.59
C LYS A 212 9.19 -6.29 0.26
N TYR A 213 9.42 -5.53 -0.80
CA TYR A 213 8.98 -5.81 -2.17
C TYR A 213 7.47 -5.67 -2.46
N ASP A 214 6.64 -5.21 -1.51
CA ASP A 214 5.26 -4.84 -1.83
C ASP A 214 5.24 -3.49 -2.57
N GLY A 215 5.18 -3.54 -3.89
CA GLY A 215 5.22 -2.36 -4.77
C GLY A 215 4.06 -1.39 -4.55
N ARG A 216 2.93 -1.84 -4.00
CA ARG A 216 1.76 -1.00 -3.71
C ARG A 216 2.03 0.03 -2.62
N TYR A 217 2.99 -0.27 -1.74
CA TYR A 217 3.35 0.54 -0.56
C TYR A 217 4.79 1.06 -0.62
N ARG A 218 5.46 0.94 -1.77
CA ARG A 218 6.84 1.35 -1.94
C ARG A 218 6.94 2.82 -2.32
N PHE A 219 7.85 3.56 -1.68
CA PHE A 219 8.41 4.84 -2.13
C PHE A 219 9.92 4.72 -2.26
N SER A 220 10.47 5.14 -3.38
CA SER A 220 11.88 4.96 -3.71
C SER A 220 12.63 6.28 -3.85
N SER A 221 13.97 6.20 -3.82
CA SER A 221 14.85 7.27 -4.29
C SER A 221 14.63 7.56 -5.77
N SER A 222 14.78 8.82 -6.19
CA SER A 222 14.54 9.29 -7.56
C SER A 222 15.76 9.13 -8.47
N TYR A 223 16.30 7.91 -8.57
CA TYR A 223 17.33 7.58 -9.55
C TYR A 223 16.74 6.86 -10.75
N GLU A 224 17.41 6.91 -11.90
CA GLU A 224 16.91 6.43 -13.20
C GLU A 224 16.44 4.96 -13.20
N GLU A 225 17.03 4.11 -12.36
CA GLU A 225 16.68 2.69 -12.25
C GLU A 225 15.41 2.42 -11.42
N ASN A 226 14.96 3.40 -10.65
CA ASN A 226 13.76 3.30 -9.84
C ASN A 226 12.54 3.87 -10.56
N ARG A 227 11.38 3.41 -10.15
CA ARG A 227 10.08 3.91 -10.64
C ARG A 227 9.33 4.64 -9.53
N PRO A 228 8.51 5.67 -9.88
CA PRO A 228 7.66 6.34 -8.91
C PRO A 228 6.72 5.32 -8.21
N PRO A 229 6.19 5.67 -7.03
CA PRO A 229 6.23 6.98 -6.39
C PRO A 229 7.56 7.26 -5.67
N TRP A 230 7.93 8.56 -5.63
CA TRP A 230 9.20 9.01 -5.08
C TRP A 230 9.09 9.44 -3.62
N ALA A 231 10.11 9.11 -2.82
CA ALA A 231 10.15 9.49 -1.40
C ALA A 231 10.15 11.01 -1.16
N TYR A 232 10.60 11.82 -2.12
CA TYR A 232 10.58 13.28 -2.01
C TYR A 232 9.18 13.89 -2.24
N GLU A 233 8.25 13.14 -2.85
CA GLU A 233 6.86 13.55 -3.06
C GLU A 233 5.96 13.12 -1.90
N ALA A 234 6.43 12.21 -1.06
CA ALA A 234 5.67 11.59 0.02
C ALA A 234 5.70 12.46 1.28
N ILE A 235 4.75 13.37 1.44
CA ILE A 235 4.57 14.19 2.64
C ILE A 235 4.04 13.30 3.76
N ILE A 236 4.72 13.27 4.91
CA ILE A 236 4.45 12.37 6.03
C ILE A 236 2.99 12.47 6.51
N GLY A 237 2.48 13.68 6.70
CA GLY A 237 1.09 13.89 7.13
C GLY A 237 0.03 13.51 6.07
N GLN A 238 0.42 13.36 4.80
CA GLN A 238 -0.46 12.89 3.73
C GLN A 238 -0.49 11.37 3.57
N ILE A 239 0.44 10.65 4.19
CA ILE A 239 0.47 9.18 4.15
C ILE A 239 -0.63 8.57 5.02
N GLY A 240 -0.92 9.17 6.17
CA GLY A 240 -1.96 8.69 7.08
C GLY A 240 -1.50 7.65 8.09
N PHE A 241 -0.26 7.73 8.55
CA PHE A 241 0.26 6.81 9.57
C PHE A 241 -0.53 6.89 10.89
N PRO A 242 -1.02 5.77 11.42
CA PRO A 242 -1.53 5.72 12.79
C PRO A 242 -0.38 5.58 13.82
N LEU A 243 -0.69 5.86 15.07
CA LEU A 243 0.21 5.56 16.19
C LEU A 243 0.47 4.04 16.26
N GLY A 244 1.71 3.65 16.52
CA GLY A 244 2.14 2.26 16.57
C GLY A 244 2.33 1.59 15.20
N HIS A 245 2.23 2.35 14.12
CA HIS A 245 2.42 1.81 12.77
C HIS A 245 3.89 1.44 12.52
N HIS A 246 4.09 0.32 11.84
CA HIS A 246 5.42 -0.17 11.45
C HIS A 246 5.61 -0.07 9.95
N LEU A 247 6.74 0.49 9.52
CA LEU A 247 7.18 0.51 8.13
C LEU A 247 8.62 0.03 8.05
N LEU A 248 9.04 -0.37 6.84
CA LEU A 248 10.40 -0.85 6.58
C LEU A 248 11.15 0.17 5.72
N TYR A 249 12.37 0.52 6.11
CA TYR A 249 13.32 1.26 5.29
C TYR A 249 14.43 0.32 4.83
N HIS A 250 14.68 0.28 3.53
CA HIS A 250 15.68 -0.53 2.87
C HIS A 250 16.68 0.39 2.17
N PHE A 251 17.90 0.40 2.63
CA PHE A 251 18.99 1.19 2.10
C PHE A 251 20.09 0.27 1.56
N ASP A 252 20.72 0.68 0.46
CA ASP A 252 21.71 -0.10 -0.27
C ASP A 252 21.23 -1.52 -0.58
N TYR A 253 20.63 -1.68 -1.75
CA TYR A 253 20.02 -2.98 -2.13
C TYR A 253 21.04 -4.12 -2.25
N THR A 254 22.33 -3.79 -2.41
CA THR A 254 23.42 -4.76 -2.48
C THR A 254 23.83 -5.24 -1.08
N ALA A 255 24.03 -4.30 -0.16
CA ALA A 255 24.37 -4.62 1.23
C ALA A 255 23.13 -5.03 2.06
N ASP A 256 21.93 -4.83 1.53
CA ASP A 256 20.64 -5.21 2.11
C ASP A 256 20.39 -4.66 3.53
N HIS A 257 20.73 -3.39 3.74
CA HIS A 257 20.51 -2.74 5.03
C HIS A 257 19.04 -2.47 5.29
N LEU A 258 18.47 -3.13 6.28
CA LEU A 258 17.07 -3.03 6.68
C LEU A 258 16.92 -2.35 8.04
N PHE A 259 16.00 -1.41 8.11
CA PHE A 259 15.59 -0.73 9.34
C PHE A 259 14.09 -0.90 9.53
N GLU A 260 13.71 -1.34 10.71
CA GLU A 260 12.33 -1.26 11.18
C GLU A 260 12.09 0.15 11.72
N ILE A 261 10.98 0.76 11.34
CA ILE A 261 10.58 2.09 11.77
C ILE A 261 9.18 2.01 12.38
N GLU A 262 9.04 2.49 13.61
CA GLU A 262 7.77 2.53 14.35
C GLU A 262 7.34 3.98 14.59
N VAL A 263 6.08 4.30 14.36
CA VAL A 263 5.46 5.59 14.74
C VAL A 263 5.14 5.56 16.23
N THR A 264 6.04 6.12 17.05
CA THR A 264 5.92 6.04 18.52
C THR A 264 5.12 7.19 19.14
N ALA A 265 4.96 8.31 18.44
CA ALA A 265 4.09 9.40 18.85
C ALA A 265 3.64 10.25 17.66
N ILE A 266 2.46 10.81 17.77
CA ILE A 266 1.91 11.83 16.88
C ILE A 266 1.46 12.99 17.73
N ARG A 267 2.13 14.14 17.59
CA ARG A 267 1.84 15.36 18.37
C ARG A 267 1.19 16.40 17.48
N PRO A 268 0.03 16.93 17.83
CA PRO A 268 -0.71 17.87 16.99
C PRO A 268 -0.10 19.27 16.88
N GLN A 269 0.91 19.58 17.71
CA GLN A 269 1.55 20.89 17.73
C GLN A 269 3.08 20.79 17.71
N ILE A 270 3.69 21.65 16.90
CA ILE A 270 5.14 21.79 16.79
C ILE A 270 5.65 22.52 18.05
N ARG A 271 6.68 21.96 18.71
CA ARG A 271 7.48 22.67 19.69
C ARG A 271 8.58 23.46 18.99
N ALA A 272 8.99 24.58 19.56
CA ALA A 272 10.09 25.38 19.03
C ALA A 272 11.37 24.53 18.79
N GLY A 273 12.08 24.80 17.72
CA GLY A 273 13.32 24.14 17.34
C GLY A 273 13.35 23.65 15.90
N ASN A 274 14.50 23.15 15.49
CA ASN A 274 14.70 22.60 14.16
C ASN A 274 14.17 21.16 14.05
N TYR A 275 13.68 20.80 12.89
CA TYR A 275 13.21 19.45 12.52
C TYR A 275 13.78 19.09 11.13
N PRO A 276 14.13 17.80 10.88
CA PRO A 276 14.09 16.68 11.84
C PRO A 276 15.10 16.83 12.98
N ARG A 277 14.87 16.13 14.10
CA ARG A 277 15.82 16.08 15.23
C ARG A 277 15.74 14.74 15.98
N ILE A 278 16.88 14.31 16.56
CA ILE A 278 16.90 13.17 17.48
C ILE A 278 16.31 13.62 18.82
N ILE A 279 15.37 12.84 19.35
CA ILE A 279 14.74 13.09 20.66
C ILE A 279 15.02 11.98 21.67
N ALA A 280 15.44 10.80 21.20
CA ALA A 280 15.97 9.71 22.01
C ALA A 280 16.93 8.85 21.17
N ASP A 281 17.94 8.31 21.82
CA ASP A 281 18.90 7.39 21.19
C ASP A 281 19.37 6.32 22.17
N HIS A 282 19.79 5.20 21.63
CA HIS A 282 20.39 4.10 22.39
C HIS A 282 21.37 3.32 21.55
N GLY A 283 22.49 2.95 22.16
CA GLY A 283 23.52 2.15 21.53
C GLY A 283 24.39 2.93 20.52
N LYS A 284 25.58 2.41 20.27
CA LYS A 284 26.50 2.96 19.24
C LYS A 284 25.97 2.61 17.85
N PRO A 285 26.00 3.55 16.89
CA PRO A 285 25.67 3.23 15.50
C PRO A 285 26.50 2.03 15.01
N PRO A 286 25.90 1.05 14.35
CA PRO A 286 26.65 -0.01 13.67
C PRO A 286 27.44 0.60 12.51
N ALA A 287 28.60 -0.01 12.17
CA ALA A 287 29.28 0.37 10.94
C ALA A 287 28.37 0.13 9.73
N GLN A 288 28.45 1.03 8.73
CA GLN A 288 27.68 0.86 7.49
C GLN A 288 28.15 -0.36 6.72
N TYR A 289 29.45 -0.56 6.66
CA TYR A 289 30.08 -1.72 6.02
C TYR A 289 31.01 -2.41 7.02
N ALA A 290 31.00 -3.76 7.00
CA ALA A 290 31.86 -4.58 7.85
C ALA A 290 33.21 -4.87 7.18
#